data_0621b091bda75979c01833b1bfe0a2ea
#
_entry.id   0621b091bda75979c01833b1bfe0a2ea
#
_cell.length_a   1.000
_cell.length_b   1.000
_cell.length_c   1.000
_cell.angle_alpha   90.00
_cell.angle_beta   90.00
_cell.angle_gamma   90.00
#
_symmetry.space_group_name_H-M   'P 1'
#
loop_
_entity.id
_entity.type
_entity.pdbx_description
1 polymer ?
#
loop_
_entity_poly.entity_id
_entity_poly.type
_entity_poly.pdbx_seq_one_letter_code
_entity_poly.pdbx_strand_id
1 'polypeptide(L)'
;MRRFVGAVVTALLLAGCTAAAPAVDADADRTLASLRKVDDLPMYEMRYVGDYDATRGAGEPAPATPFGCSLFAAPGPLFGRNFDWDANPAMVLHTDPPDGYASVSIVDISYLGVGTDPTGDRRLLDAPLLPFDGMNERGLFVGLAADESATAPVDASKPTVGGVRVMRLVLDGAATVDEAVAVFDRYNLDFDGGPALHYLVADRSGAAAVVEYVDGRMNVVRDTRVLTNIRLSGASEAQRRTDHRYATAASALSTTGAAMNWEDAMGVLRDVAQGHTRWSAVYDPVAGTVRVVAGQRWNTVHTFELAGF
;
A
#
# COMPACT_ATOMS: atom_id res chain seq x y z
N MET A 1 -89.90 19.75 0.98
CA MET A 1 -88.56 20.17 1.38
C MET A 1 -87.67 18.90 1.56
N ARG A 2 -86.87 18.59 0.54
CA ARG A 2 -85.89 17.41 0.64
C ARG A 2 -84.53 18.03 0.71
N ARG A 3 -83.75 17.74 1.81
CA ARG A 3 -82.42 18.17 1.99
C ARG A 3 -81.51 17.07 1.42
N PHE A 4 -80.67 17.40 0.46
CA PHE A 4 -79.56 16.57 -0.03
C PHE A 4 -78.35 16.81 0.89
N VAL A 5 -77.84 15.72 1.44
CA VAL A 5 -76.53 15.72 2.13
C VAL A 5 -75.50 15.19 1.14
N GLY A 6 -74.61 16.08 0.74
CA GLY A 6 -73.50 15.71 -0.11
C GLY A 6 -72.34 15.15 0.77
N ALA A 7 -71.91 13.93 0.49
CA ALA A 7 -70.71 13.33 1.09
C ALA A 7 -69.46 13.76 0.30
N VAL A 8 -68.52 14.43 0.96
CA VAL A 8 -67.19 14.77 0.42
C VAL A 8 -66.29 13.57 0.74
N VAL A 9 -65.83 12.86 -0.28
CA VAL A 9 -64.78 11.82 -0.17
C VAL A 9 -63.41 12.51 -0.34
N THR A 10 -62.66 12.62 0.76
CA THR A 10 -61.31 13.10 0.75
C THR A 10 -60.38 11.92 0.44
N ALA A 11 -59.79 11.89 -0.76
CA ALA A 11 -58.78 10.93 -1.13
C ALA A 11 -57.42 11.35 -0.52
N LEU A 12 -56.89 10.62 0.47
CA LEU A 12 -55.52 10.75 0.95
C LEU A 12 -54.60 10.11 -0.07
N LEU A 13 -53.82 10.90 -0.77
CA LEU A 13 -52.66 10.47 -1.54
C LEU A 13 -51.50 10.19 -0.54
N LEU A 14 -51.23 8.94 -0.26
CA LEU A 14 -49.99 8.50 0.40
C LEU A 14 -48.86 8.63 -0.61
N ALA A 15 -48.12 9.74 -0.54
CA ALA A 15 -46.84 9.86 -1.20
C ALA A 15 -45.83 8.95 -0.43
N GLY A 16 -45.55 7.77 -0.95
CA GLY A 16 -44.49 6.92 -0.47
C GLY A 16 -43.14 7.58 -0.78
N CYS A 17 -42.50 8.18 0.21
CA CYS A 17 -41.08 8.52 0.13
C CYS A 17 -40.31 7.21 0.15
N THR A 18 -39.91 6.69 -1.02
CA THR A 18 -38.81 5.73 -1.11
C THR A 18 -37.55 6.52 -0.75
N ALA A 19 -37.09 6.40 0.49
CA ALA A 19 -35.76 6.87 0.86
C ALA A 19 -34.76 6.11 -0.03
N ALA A 20 -34.05 6.86 -0.88
CA ALA A 20 -32.88 6.29 -1.58
C ALA A 20 -31.91 5.80 -0.50
N ALA A 21 -31.43 4.55 -0.62
CA ALA A 21 -30.35 4.07 0.20
C ALA A 21 -29.17 5.06 0.11
N PRO A 22 -28.46 5.36 1.21
CA PRO A 22 -27.36 6.29 1.17
C PRO A 22 -26.31 5.81 0.16
N ALA A 23 -25.76 6.73 -0.63
CA ALA A 23 -24.78 6.44 -1.68
C ALA A 23 -23.58 5.63 -1.19
N VAL A 24 -23.21 5.80 0.09
CA VAL A 24 -22.14 5.08 0.79
C VAL A 24 -22.34 3.56 0.79
N ASP A 25 -23.56 3.05 0.96
CA ASP A 25 -23.81 1.61 0.94
C ASP A 25 -23.69 1.05 -0.49
N ALA A 26 -24.09 1.80 -1.51
CA ALA A 26 -23.98 1.37 -2.90
C ALA A 26 -22.49 1.27 -3.35
N ASP A 27 -21.62 2.17 -2.89
CA ASP A 27 -20.18 2.16 -3.18
C ASP A 27 -19.49 1.00 -2.47
N ALA A 28 -19.84 0.75 -1.21
CA ALA A 28 -19.35 -0.40 -0.45
C ALA A 28 -19.73 -1.74 -1.12
N ASP A 29 -20.97 -1.87 -1.57
CA ASP A 29 -21.43 -3.09 -2.25
C ASP A 29 -20.72 -3.27 -3.61
N ARG A 30 -20.50 -2.19 -4.37
CA ARG A 30 -19.71 -2.23 -5.62
C ARG A 30 -18.26 -2.60 -5.37
N THR A 31 -17.65 -2.05 -4.31
CA THR A 31 -16.29 -2.38 -3.89
C THR A 31 -16.18 -3.87 -3.60
N LEU A 32 -17.02 -4.42 -2.74
CA LEU A 32 -16.99 -5.83 -2.36
C LEU A 32 -17.32 -6.76 -3.53
N ALA A 33 -18.22 -6.35 -4.43
CA ALA A 33 -18.56 -7.12 -5.63
C ALA A 33 -17.42 -7.18 -6.65
N SER A 34 -16.45 -6.26 -6.59
CA SER A 34 -15.29 -6.24 -7.48
C SER A 34 -14.21 -7.25 -7.08
N LEU A 35 -14.29 -7.82 -5.87
CA LEU A 35 -13.31 -8.77 -5.36
C LEU A 35 -13.24 -10.00 -6.25
N ARG A 36 -12.04 -10.32 -6.73
CA ARG A 36 -11.81 -11.56 -7.47
C ARG A 36 -10.53 -12.26 -7.00
N LYS A 37 -10.55 -13.58 -7.01
CA LYS A 37 -9.36 -14.40 -6.77
C LYS A 37 -8.48 -14.38 -8.01
N VAL A 38 -7.16 -14.19 -7.83
CA VAL A 38 -6.20 -14.04 -8.94
C VAL A 38 -5.68 -15.40 -9.40
N ASP A 39 -5.36 -16.30 -8.45
CA ASP A 39 -4.94 -17.67 -8.75
C ASP A 39 -5.38 -18.63 -7.62
N ASP A 40 -4.82 -19.85 -7.59
CA ASP A 40 -5.13 -20.86 -6.55
C ASP A 40 -4.48 -20.57 -5.19
N LEU A 41 -3.51 -19.62 -5.13
CA LEU A 41 -3.04 -19.06 -3.85
C LEU A 41 -4.06 -18.07 -3.28
N PRO A 42 -4.01 -17.76 -1.98
CA PRO A 42 -4.87 -16.74 -1.40
C PRO A 42 -4.38 -15.33 -1.78
N MET A 43 -4.47 -15.04 -3.09
CA MET A 43 -4.19 -13.76 -3.69
C MET A 43 -5.41 -13.25 -4.43
N TYR A 44 -5.77 -12.00 -4.18
CA TYR A 44 -7.00 -11.36 -4.64
C TYR A 44 -6.69 -10.05 -5.35
N GLU A 45 -7.69 -9.53 -6.07
CA GLU A 45 -7.72 -8.18 -6.59
C GLU A 45 -9.06 -7.55 -6.25
N MET A 46 -9.06 -6.27 -5.90
CA MET A 46 -10.26 -5.49 -5.59
C MET A 46 -10.10 -4.05 -6.10
N ARG A 47 -11.21 -3.48 -6.58
CA ARG A 47 -11.31 -2.06 -6.93
C ARG A 47 -12.16 -1.35 -5.88
N TYR A 48 -11.56 -0.42 -5.17
CA TYR A 48 -12.28 0.39 -4.21
C TYR A 48 -13.04 1.49 -4.92
N VAL A 49 -14.32 1.62 -4.62
CA VAL A 49 -15.22 2.62 -5.21
C VAL A 49 -15.60 3.65 -4.15
N GLY A 50 -15.48 4.92 -4.49
CA GLY A 50 -15.82 6.02 -3.61
C GLY A 50 -14.68 6.48 -2.71
N ASP A 51 -15.02 7.29 -1.73
CA ASP A 51 -14.09 7.89 -0.80
C ASP A 51 -13.83 7.00 0.43
N TYR A 52 -12.66 7.14 1.00
CA TYR A 52 -12.26 6.60 2.30
C TYR A 52 -11.54 7.70 3.08
N ASP A 53 -11.84 7.83 4.37
CA ASP A 53 -11.14 8.78 5.22
C ASP A 53 -9.74 8.25 5.57
N ALA A 54 -8.73 8.65 4.78
CA ALA A 54 -7.33 8.26 5.01
C ALA A 54 -6.78 8.79 6.35
N THR A 55 -7.42 9.81 6.93
CA THR A 55 -7.07 10.41 8.22
C THR A 55 -7.87 9.83 9.38
N ARG A 56 -8.85 8.96 9.11
CA ARG A 56 -9.68 8.32 10.12
C ARG A 56 -8.80 7.67 11.19
N GLY A 57 -8.91 8.17 12.43
CA GLY A 57 -8.13 7.67 13.55
C GLY A 57 -8.50 6.24 13.87
N ALA A 58 -7.53 5.42 14.18
CA ALA A 58 -7.52 4.29 15.09
C ALA A 58 -6.17 3.60 14.99
N GLY A 59 -5.72 3.01 16.07
CA GLY A 59 -4.58 2.11 16.08
C GLY A 59 -4.81 0.97 15.08
N GLU A 60 -3.80 0.63 14.34
CA GLU A 60 -3.83 -0.50 13.41
C GLU A 60 -3.49 -1.75 14.22
N PRO A 61 -4.32 -2.82 14.18
CA PRO A 61 -3.87 -4.08 14.69
C PRO A 61 -2.75 -4.58 13.79
N ALA A 62 -1.53 -4.60 14.30
CA ALA A 62 -0.40 -5.17 13.60
C ALA A 62 0.04 -6.44 14.30
N PRO A 63 0.47 -7.50 13.59
CA PRO A 63 1.07 -8.66 14.21
C PRO A 63 2.38 -8.26 14.90
N ALA A 64 2.58 -8.80 16.09
CA ALA A 64 3.72 -8.48 16.96
C ALA A 64 5.08 -9.02 16.48
N THR A 65 5.15 -9.70 15.34
CA THR A 65 6.36 -10.32 14.82
C THR A 65 6.97 -9.51 13.67
N PRO A 66 8.30 -9.30 13.64
CA PRO A 66 8.95 -8.58 12.54
C PRO A 66 8.89 -9.40 11.24
N PHE A 67 8.62 -8.73 10.13
CA PHE A 67 8.64 -9.31 8.80
C PHE A 67 9.93 -8.94 8.05
N GLY A 68 10.37 -9.82 7.15
CA GLY A 68 11.46 -9.55 6.22
C GLY A 68 10.98 -8.75 5.02
N CYS A 69 11.86 -7.95 4.44
CA CYS A 69 11.59 -7.25 3.20
C CYS A 69 12.86 -7.00 2.40
N SER A 70 12.71 -6.90 1.09
CA SER A 70 13.74 -6.36 0.21
C SER A 70 13.07 -5.45 -0.81
N LEU A 71 13.51 -4.20 -0.90
CA LEU A 71 12.99 -3.21 -1.81
C LEU A 71 14.13 -2.56 -2.57
N PHE A 72 13.86 -2.17 -3.81
CA PHE A 72 14.79 -1.35 -4.57
C PHE A 72 14.09 -0.43 -5.57
N ALA A 73 14.78 0.66 -5.92
CA ALA A 73 14.43 1.58 -6.99
C ALA A 73 15.53 1.55 -8.05
N ALA A 74 15.25 1.03 -9.24
CA ALA A 74 16.22 1.02 -10.34
C ALA A 74 16.47 2.44 -10.86
N PRO A 75 17.65 2.73 -11.46
CA PRO A 75 17.92 4.02 -12.10
C PRO A 75 17.00 4.32 -13.30
N GLY A 76 16.51 3.29 -14.03
CA GLY A 76 15.29 3.37 -14.85
C GLY A 76 14.11 3.28 -13.88
N PRO A 77 12.94 3.88 -14.18
CA PRO A 77 11.89 4.03 -13.17
C PRO A 77 11.14 2.72 -12.92
N LEU A 78 11.84 1.70 -12.42
CA LEU A 78 11.25 0.46 -11.93
C LEU A 78 11.47 0.33 -10.43
N PHE A 79 10.46 -0.19 -9.73
CA PHE A 79 10.55 -0.43 -8.29
C PHE A 79 10.27 -1.88 -8.02
N GLY A 80 11.13 -2.54 -7.25
CA GLY A 80 11.01 -3.94 -6.88
C GLY A 80 10.79 -4.12 -5.39
N ARG A 81 9.93 -5.11 -5.02
CA ARG A 81 9.68 -5.45 -3.63
C ARG A 81 9.45 -6.95 -3.43
N ASN A 82 10.14 -7.54 -2.43
CA ASN A 82 9.76 -8.80 -1.81
C ASN A 82 9.14 -8.55 -0.43
N PHE A 83 8.01 -9.18 -0.16
CA PHE A 83 7.41 -9.27 1.16
C PHE A 83 7.65 -10.67 1.73
N ASP A 84 8.40 -10.74 2.81
CA ASP A 84 8.84 -11.98 3.44
C ASP A 84 8.12 -12.12 4.78
N TRP A 85 7.12 -13.02 4.86
CA TRP A 85 6.25 -13.16 6.02
C TRP A 85 5.58 -14.55 6.09
N ASP A 86 4.77 -14.75 7.11
CA ASP A 86 3.91 -15.92 7.23
C ASP A 86 2.89 -16.02 6.08
N ALA A 87 2.28 -17.19 5.87
CA ALA A 87 1.34 -17.43 4.78
C ALA A 87 0.02 -16.69 5.02
N ASN A 88 -0.10 -15.50 4.45
CA ASN A 88 -1.23 -14.59 4.58
C ASN A 88 -1.94 -14.38 3.24
N PRO A 89 -3.25 -14.13 3.23
CA PRO A 89 -3.94 -13.69 2.03
C PRO A 89 -3.52 -12.25 1.66
N ALA A 90 -3.10 -12.08 0.42
CA ALA A 90 -2.70 -10.78 -0.15
C ALA A 90 -3.75 -10.27 -1.14
N MET A 91 -3.87 -8.96 -1.26
CA MET A 91 -4.80 -8.33 -2.19
C MET A 91 -4.13 -7.17 -2.93
N VAL A 92 -4.18 -7.20 -4.25
CA VAL A 92 -3.91 -6.05 -5.10
C VAL A 92 -5.13 -5.14 -5.05
N LEU A 93 -4.95 -3.95 -4.55
CA LEU A 93 -6.01 -2.98 -4.34
C LEU A 93 -5.81 -1.77 -5.24
N HIS A 94 -6.84 -1.44 -6.02
CA HIS A 94 -6.92 -0.21 -6.79
C HIS A 94 -7.78 0.79 -6.05
N THR A 95 -7.31 2.04 -5.94
CA THR A 95 -8.05 3.15 -5.34
C THR A 95 -8.00 4.39 -6.24
N ASP A 96 -9.08 5.17 -6.25
CA ASP A 96 -9.18 6.46 -6.94
C ASP A 96 -10.00 7.42 -6.07
N PRO A 97 -9.42 7.97 -5.00
CA PRO A 97 -10.12 8.86 -4.09
C PRO A 97 -10.39 10.21 -4.75
N PRO A 98 -11.53 10.89 -4.47
CA PRO A 98 -11.92 12.14 -5.11
C PRO A 98 -10.90 13.29 -4.93
N ASP A 99 -10.22 13.31 -3.79
CA ASP A 99 -9.28 14.38 -3.41
C ASP A 99 -7.82 13.88 -3.34
N GLY A 100 -7.48 12.77 -4.03
CA GLY A 100 -6.14 12.18 -4.02
C GLY A 100 -5.76 11.57 -5.36
N TYR A 101 -4.57 11.00 -5.44
CA TYR A 101 -4.10 10.31 -6.63
C TYR A 101 -4.63 8.88 -6.69
N ALA A 102 -5.03 8.45 -7.89
CA ALA A 102 -5.30 7.03 -8.14
C ALA A 102 -4.04 6.19 -7.88
N SER A 103 -4.21 4.99 -7.31
CA SER A 103 -3.08 4.13 -6.98
C SER A 103 -3.39 2.64 -7.08
N VAL A 104 -2.34 1.84 -7.24
CA VAL A 104 -2.34 0.41 -7.04
C VAL A 104 -1.41 0.07 -5.88
N SER A 105 -1.89 -0.74 -4.94
CA SER A 105 -1.13 -1.16 -3.76
C SER A 105 -1.35 -2.64 -3.46
N ILE A 106 -0.46 -3.25 -2.66
CA ILE A 106 -0.67 -4.59 -2.15
C ILE A 106 -0.91 -4.52 -0.65
N VAL A 107 -1.95 -5.21 -0.21
CA VAL A 107 -2.43 -5.26 1.17
C VAL A 107 -2.35 -6.69 1.66
N ASP A 108 -1.78 -6.90 2.84
CA ASP A 108 -1.97 -8.13 3.60
C ASP A 108 -3.31 -8.03 4.37
N ILE A 109 -4.34 -8.68 3.86
CA ILE A 109 -5.69 -8.57 4.43
C ILE A 109 -5.88 -9.33 5.74
N SER A 110 -4.90 -10.13 6.17
CA SER A 110 -4.92 -10.73 7.50
C SER A 110 -4.83 -9.68 8.61
N TYR A 111 -4.23 -8.52 8.34
CA TYR A 111 -4.20 -7.37 9.25
C TYR A 111 -5.59 -6.77 9.52
N LEU A 112 -6.54 -7.02 8.63
CA LEU A 112 -7.96 -6.70 8.84
C LEU A 112 -8.69 -7.82 9.61
N GLY A 113 -7.98 -8.88 10.02
CA GLY A 113 -8.57 -10.08 10.60
C GLY A 113 -9.33 -10.94 9.56
N VAL A 114 -9.11 -10.70 8.27
CA VAL A 114 -9.75 -11.43 7.17
C VAL A 114 -8.95 -12.69 6.86
N GLY A 115 -9.65 -13.81 6.72
CA GLY A 115 -9.05 -15.10 6.40
C GLY A 115 -8.82 -15.34 4.91
N THR A 116 -8.54 -16.61 4.58
CA THR A 116 -8.23 -17.04 3.20
C THR A 116 -9.44 -17.06 2.25
N ASP A 117 -10.67 -16.87 2.76
CA ASP A 117 -11.87 -16.63 1.95
C ASP A 117 -12.48 -15.28 2.35
N PRO A 118 -12.13 -14.21 1.67
CA PRO A 118 -12.56 -12.84 1.99
C PRO A 118 -13.91 -12.48 1.35
N THR A 119 -14.59 -13.38 0.68
CA THR A 119 -15.80 -13.10 -0.10
C THR A 119 -16.90 -12.46 0.75
N GLY A 120 -17.29 -11.23 0.41
CA GLY A 120 -18.33 -10.48 1.11
C GLY A 120 -17.95 -9.94 2.49
N ASP A 121 -16.68 -10.05 2.89
CA ASP A 121 -16.24 -9.54 4.19
C ASP A 121 -16.11 -8.01 4.19
N ARG A 122 -16.96 -7.34 4.94
CA ARG A 122 -17.00 -5.86 4.99
C ARG A 122 -15.76 -5.22 5.60
N ARG A 123 -14.92 -5.99 6.33
CA ARG A 123 -13.63 -5.50 6.83
C ARG A 123 -12.68 -5.10 5.70
N LEU A 124 -12.87 -5.64 4.49
CA LEU A 124 -12.12 -5.24 3.29
C LEU A 124 -12.31 -3.76 2.93
N LEU A 125 -13.36 -3.11 3.42
CA LEU A 125 -13.57 -1.67 3.21
C LEU A 125 -12.55 -0.81 3.95
N ASP A 126 -11.77 -1.37 4.87
CA ASP A 126 -10.66 -0.71 5.54
C ASP A 126 -9.30 -0.97 4.83
N ALA A 127 -9.27 -1.81 3.79
CA ALA A 127 -8.04 -2.15 3.08
C ALA A 127 -7.27 -0.94 2.49
N PRO A 128 -7.91 0.14 2.00
CA PRO A 128 -7.19 1.33 1.56
C PRO A 128 -6.25 1.92 2.61
N LEU A 129 -6.53 1.70 3.89
CA LEU A 129 -5.78 2.28 5.01
C LEU A 129 -4.51 1.50 5.36
N LEU A 130 -4.29 0.32 4.76
CA LEU A 130 -3.21 -0.60 5.12
C LEU A 130 -2.37 -1.06 3.91
N PRO A 131 -1.85 -0.15 3.04
CA PRO A 131 -0.96 -0.55 1.96
C PRO A 131 0.42 -0.94 2.53
N PHE A 132 0.98 -2.07 2.07
CA PHE A 132 2.35 -2.50 2.43
C PHE A 132 3.38 -2.05 1.41
N ASP A 133 2.94 -1.82 0.19
CA ASP A 133 3.65 -1.18 -0.91
C ASP A 133 2.64 -0.65 -1.92
N GLY A 134 3.04 0.27 -2.78
CA GLY A 134 2.17 0.77 -3.81
C GLY A 134 2.81 1.84 -4.68
N MET A 135 2.14 2.13 -5.78
CA MET A 135 2.49 3.17 -6.73
C MET A 135 1.24 3.96 -7.10
N ASN A 136 1.35 5.28 -7.18
CA ASN A 136 0.26 6.14 -7.63
C ASN A 136 0.41 6.55 -9.11
N GLU A 137 -0.62 7.19 -9.66
CA GLU A 137 -0.68 7.65 -11.05
C GLU A 137 0.39 8.69 -11.40
N ARG A 138 0.97 9.34 -10.40
CA ARG A 138 2.09 10.28 -10.58
C ARG A 138 3.41 9.54 -10.72
N GLY A 139 3.42 8.21 -10.50
CA GLY A 139 4.59 7.36 -10.55
C GLY A 139 5.46 7.47 -9.29
N LEU A 140 4.87 7.92 -8.18
CA LEU A 140 5.49 7.80 -6.88
C LEU A 140 5.27 6.38 -6.35
N PHE A 141 6.32 5.74 -5.89
CA PHE A 141 6.34 4.48 -5.17
C PHE A 141 6.65 4.70 -3.70
N VAL A 142 5.99 3.92 -2.84
CA VAL A 142 6.35 3.79 -1.43
C VAL A 142 6.21 2.33 -1.01
N GLY A 143 7.18 1.84 -0.21
CA GLY A 143 7.13 0.51 0.37
C GLY A 143 7.83 0.48 1.72
N LEU A 144 7.30 -0.33 2.64
CA LEU A 144 7.82 -0.45 4.00
C LEU A 144 8.72 -1.68 4.19
N ALA A 145 9.62 -1.59 5.19
CA ALA A 145 10.34 -2.72 5.75
C ALA A 145 10.40 -2.57 7.28
N ALA A 146 10.58 -3.68 8.00
CA ALA A 146 10.79 -3.62 9.44
C ALA A 146 12.21 -3.16 9.77
N ASP A 147 12.33 -2.24 10.73
CA ASP A 147 13.55 -1.86 11.43
C ASP A 147 13.30 -1.94 12.94
N GLU A 148 13.62 -3.07 13.56
CA GLU A 148 13.41 -3.30 15.00
C GLU A 148 14.08 -2.25 15.90
N SER A 149 15.06 -1.54 15.38
CA SER A 149 15.81 -0.52 16.10
C SER A 149 15.21 0.88 15.95
N ALA A 150 14.17 1.07 15.12
CA ALA A 150 13.55 2.37 14.92
C ALA A 150 12.79 2.82 16.16
N THR A 151 12.85 4.13 16.42
CA THR A 151 12.12 4.79 17.52
C THR A 151 11.36 5.96 16.94
N ALA A 152 10.04 5.89 16.96
CA ALA A 152 9.19 6.94 16.43
C ALA A 152 9.37 8.27 17.19
N PRO A 153 9.27 9.40 16.49
CA PRO A 153 9.27 10.71 17.13
C PRO A 153 7.98 10.92 17.92
N VAL A 154 8.07 11.69 19.01
CA VAL A 154 6.93 12.16 19.78
C VAL A 154 6.98 13.69 19.80
N ASP A 155 6.17 14.33 18.97
CA ASP A 155 6.01 15.78 18.90
C ASP A 155 4.55 16.12 19.20
N ALA A 156 4.29 16.77 20.34
CA ALA A 156 2.94 17.11 20.77
C ALA A 156 2.19 18.06 19.80
N SER A 157 2.89 18.72 18.89
CA SER A 157 2.31 19.61 17.88
C SER A 157 1.84 18.87 16.61
N LYS A 158 2.24 17.59 16.43
CA LYS A 158 1.92 16.79 15.24
C LYS A 158 0.84 15.76 15.55
N PRO A 159 -0.11 15.52 14.64
CA PRO A 159 -1.03 14.40 14.78
C PRO A 159 -0.26 13.07 14.65
N THR A 160 -0.81 12.02 15.27
CA THR A 160 -0.24 10.66 15.20
C THR A 160 -1.01 9.82 14.19
N VAL A 161 -0.28 9.03 13.39
CA VAL A 161 -0.82 8.08 12.42
C VAL A 161 -0.07 6.76 12.52
N GLY A 162 -0.75 5.64 12.26
CA GLY A 162 -0.12 4.32 12.22
C GLY A 162 0.96 4.20 11.16
N GLY A 163 2.00 3.41 11.46
CA GLY A 163 3.17 3.27 10.59
C GLY A 163 2.85 2.69 9.20
N VAL A 164 1.81 1.86 9.07
CA VAL A 164 1.35 1.37 7.76
C VAL A 164 0.46 2.42 7.08
N ARG A 165 -0.43 3.06 7.83
CA ARG A 165 -1.38 4.04 7.31
C ARG A 165 -0.74 5.26 6.67
N VAL A 166 0.41 5.73 7.17
CA VAL A 166 1.12 6.89 6.59
C VAL A 166 1.40 6.68 5.09
N MET A 167 1.58 5.44 4.65
CA MET A 167 1.80 5.13 3.24
C MET A 167 0.56 5.45 2.37
N ARG A 168 -0.66 5.30 2.92
CA ARG A 168 -1.88 5.74 2.22
C ARG A 168 -1.86 7.25 1.99
N LEU A 169 -1.49 8.02 3.01
CA LEU A 169 -1.37 9.47 2.90
C LEU A 169 -0.30 9.88 1.87
N VAL A 170 0.78 9.13 1.78
CA VAL A 170 1.83 9.34 0.76
C VAL A 170 1.29 9.03 -0.64
N LEU A 171 0.61 7.89 -0.83
CA LEU A 171 0.07 7.50 -2.13
C LEU A 171 -1.00 8.48 -2.63
N ASP A 172 -1.85 8.98 -1.74
CA ASP A 172 -2.92 9.91 -2.10
C ASP A 172 -2.42 11.34 -2.37
N GLY A 173 -1.35 11.77 -1.70
CA GLY A 173 -1.00 13.19 -1.66
C GLY A 173 0.39 13.58 -2.18
N ALA A 174 1.24 12.65 -2.58
CA ALA A 174 2.60 12.96 -3.02
C ALA A 174 2.87 12.50 -4.46
N ALA A 175 3.52 13.34 -5.25
CA ALA A 175 3.94 13.04 -6.61
C ALA A 175 5.46 12.87 -6.74
N THR A 176 6.22 13.34 -5.75
CA THR A 176 7.69 13.36 -5.73
C THR A 176 8.22 12.84 -4.40
N VAL A 177 9.49 12.43 -4.39
CA VAL A 177 10.18 12.01 -3.16
C VAL A 177 10.15 13.13 -2.10
N ASP A 178 10.35 14.39 -2.49
CA ASP A 178 10.32 15.51 -1.52
C ASP A 178 8.92 15.71 -0.91
N GLU A 179 7.86 15.58 -1.70
CA GLU A 179 6.49 15.64 -1.21
C GLU A 179 6.18 14.46 -0.28
N ALA A 180 6.65 13.24 -0.61
CA ALA A 180 6.50 12.08 0.26
C ALA A 180 7.21 12.28 1.61
N VAL A 181 8.45 12.77 1.60
CA VAL A 181 9.19 13.13 2.82
C VAL A 181 8.44 14.17 3.64
N ALA A 182 7.84 15.17 2.99
CA ALA A 182 7.03 16.17 3.67
C ALA A 182 5.73 15.59 4.26
N VAL A 183 5.15 14.54 3.68
CA VAL A 183 4.03 13.80 4.30
C VAL A 183 4.50 13.11 5.58
N PHE A 184 5.61 12.37 5.56
CA PHE A 184 6.15 11.71 6.76
C PHE A 184 6.47 12.73 7.87
N ASP A 185 7.02 13.90 7.52
CA ASP A 185 7.36 14.93 8.52
C ASP A 185 6.15 15.59 9.19
N ARG A 186 4.95 15.50 8.61
CA ARG A 186 3.73 16.07 9.20
C ARG A 186 3.17 15.29 10.38
N TYR A 187 3.59 14.02 10.57
CA TYR A 187 2.99 13.11 11.54
C TYR A 187 4.01 12.54 12.52
N ASN A 188 3.56 12.26 13.73
CA ASN A 188 4.17 11.22 14.55
C ASN A 188 3.73 9.86 14.00
N LEU A 189 4.64 8.89 14.00
CA LEU A 189 4.27 7.52 13.64
C LEU A 189 4.04 6.68 14.89
N ASP A 190 2.97 5.90 14.86
CA ASP A 190 2.68 4.90 15.87
C ASP A 190 3.05 3.52 15.33
N PHE A 191 3.96 2.84 16.03
CA PHE A 191 4.35 1.46 15.75
C PHE A 191 3.80 0.47 16.78
N ASP A 192 2.93 0.93 17.70
CA ASP A 192 2.35 0.08 18.72
C ASP A 192 1.54 -1.06 18.10
N GLY A 193 1.83 -2.28 18.56
CA GLY A 193 1.19 -3.50 18.07
C GLY A 193 1.86 -4.15 16.85
N GLY A 194 2.93 -3.55 16.30
CA GLY A 194 3.70 -4.10 15.17
C GLY A 194 5.19 -3.86 15.28
N PRO A 195 5.98 -4.29 14.28
CA PRO A 195 7.37 -3.91 14.19
C PRO A 195 7.47 -2.42 13.88
N ALA A 196 8.50 -1.77 14.41
CA ALA A 196 8.88 -0.45 13.95
C ALA A 196 9.35 -0.51 12.49
N LEU A 197 9.13 0.56 11.74
CA LEU A 197 9.23 0.56 10.28
C LEU A 197 10.17 1.64 9.76
N HIS A 198 10.72 1.40 8.59
CA HIS A 198 11.34 2.36 7.72
C HIS A 198 10.83 2.19 6.27
N TYR A 199 11.03 3.19 5.40
CA TYR A 199 10.32 3.26 4.13
C TYR A 199 11.27 3.63 2.99
N LEU A 200 11.16 2.93 1.85
CA LEU A 200 11.72 3.36 0.58
C LEU A 200 10.66 4.17 -0.16
N VAL A 201 11.00 5.39 -0.56
CA VAL A 201 10.23 6.21 -1.48
C VAL A 201 11.03 6.48 -2.73
N ALA A 202 10.38 6.45 -3.88
CA ALA A 202 11.03 6.75 -5.16
C ALA A 202 10.00 7.29 -6.16
N ASP A 203 10.42 8.07 -7.14
CA ASP A 203 9.54 8.67 -8.12
C ASP A 203 10.03 8.44 -9.56
N ARG A 204 9.18 8.79 -10.53
CA ARG A 204 9.49 8.60 -11.96
C ARG A 204 10.65 9.42 -12.48
N SER A 205 11.14 10.44 -11.74
CA SER A 205 12.35 11.17 -12.09
C SER A 205 13.62 10.36 -11.83
N GLY A 206 13.49 9.26 -11.09
CA GLY A 206 14.58 8.43 -10.62
C GLY A 206 15.15 8.90 -9.28
N ALA A 207 14.54 9.87 -8.62
CA ALA A 207 14.88 10.21 -7.23
C ALA A 207 14.44 9.05 -6.31
N ALA A 208 15.24 8.81 -5.26
CA ALA A 208 14.94 7.81 -4.24
C ALA A 208 15.49 8.25 -2.88
N ALA A 209 14.77 7.89 -1.82
CA ALA A 209 15.20 8.14 -0.45
C ALA A 209 14.65 7.05 0.47
N VAL A 210 15.35 6.81 1.58
CA VAL A 210 14.86 6.00 2.68
C VAL A 210 14.54 6.90 3.85
N VAL A 211 13.34 6.75 4.40
CA VAL A 211 12.88 7.44 5.61
C VAL A 211 13.01 6.47 6.78
N GLU A 212 13.83 6.84 7.76
CA GLU A 212 14.12 6.06 8.97
C GLU A 212 13.82 6.87 10.23
N TYR A 213 13.64 6.19 11.34
CA TYR A 213 13.38 6.81 12.65
C TYR A 213 14.44 6.37 13.65
N VAL A 214 15.36 7.26 13.96
CA VAL A 214 16.53 7.01 14.83
C VAL A 214 16.48 7.94 16.02
N ASP A 215 16.53 7.38 17.23
CA ASP A 215 16.53 8.13 18.49
C ASP A 215 15.39 9.16 18.58
N GLY A 216 14.19 8.77 18.16
CA GLY A 216 13.01 9.63 18.18
C GLY A 216 13.02 10.75 17.14
N ARG A 217 13.79 10.61 16.05
CA ARG A 217 13.88 11.60 14.97
C ARG A 217 13.74 10.94 13.61
N MET A 218 13.05 11.63 12.72
CA MET A 218 13.04 11.26 11.31
C MET A 218 14.39 11.56 10.67
N ASN A 219 14.96 10.57 10.00
CA ASN A 219 16.18 10.68 9.20
C ASN A 219 15.87 10.32 7.76
N VAL A 220 16.38 11.09 6.81
CA VAL A 220 16.19 10.87 5.37
C VAL A 220 17.53 10.55 4.74
N VAL A 221 17.69 9.31 4.30
CA VAL A 221 18.89 8.84 3.59
C VAL A 221 18.63 8.97 2.08
N ARG A 222 19.08 10.08 1.51
CA ARG A 222 18.86 10.39 0.09
C ARG A 222 19.79 9.58 -0.82
N ASP A 223 19.41 9.50 -2.09
CA ASP A 223 20.15 8.77 -3.14
C ASP A 223 20.41 7.30 -2.82
N THR A 224 19.62 6.75 -1.90
CA THR A 224 19.65 5.34 -1.50
C THR A 224 18.52 4.60 -2.20
N ARG A 225 18.90 3.54 -2.93
CA ARG A 225 18.02 2.83 -3.86
C ARG A 225 17.68 1.41 -3.40
N VAL A 226 18.23 0.94 -2.30
CA VAL A 226 17.98 -0.40 -1.75
C VAL A 226 17.63 -0.27 -0.29
N LEU A 227 16.59 -0.98 0.13
CA LEU A 227 16.15 -1.11 1.50
C LEU A 227 15.92 -2.59 1.82
N THR A 228 16.49 -3.05 2.93
CA THR A 228 16.19 -4.34 3.55
C THR A 228 15.85 -4.11 5.03
N ASN A 229 16.04 -5.05 5.91
CA ASN A 229 15.74 -4.89 7.35
C ASN A 229 16.94 -4.36 8.16
N ILE A 230 17.84 -3.64 7.53
CA ILE A 230 19.00 -3.03 8.19
C ILE A 230 18.86 -1.51 8.22
N ARG A 231 19.28 -0.90 9.32
CA ARG A 231 19.38 0.56 9.41
C ARG A 231 20.46 1.08 8.47
N LEU A 232 20.14 2.08 7.68
CA LEU A 232 21.06 2.71 6.72
C LEU A 232 21.71 3.98 7.26
N SER A 233 21.01 4.71 8.13
CA SER A 233 21.55 5.93 8.79
C SER A 233 22.79 5.61 9.61
N GLY A 234 23.88 6.32 9.35
CA GLY A 234 25.15 6.12 10.04
C GLY A 234 25.96 4.90 9.58
N ALA A 235 25.40 4.02 8.75
CA ALA A 235 26.11 2.86 8.21
C ALA A 235 26.88 3.23 6.93
N SER A 236 28.16 2.85 6.87
CA SER A 236 28.94 2.91 5.64
C SER A 236 28.43 1.89 4.61
N GLU A 237 28.71 2.12 3.33
CA GLU A 237 28.33 1.17 2.26
C GLU A 237 28.90 -0.24 2.53
N ALA A 238 30.11 -0.34 3.06
CA ALA A 238 30.68 -1.64 3.43
C ALA A 238 29.88 -2.36 4.52
N GLN A 239 29.36 -1.62 5.51
CA GLN A 239 28.48 -2.18 6.54
C GLN A 239 27.13 -2.60 5.96
N ARG A 240 26.50 -1.78 5.10
CA ARG A 240 25.23 -2.14 4.43
C ARG A 240 25.39 -3.42 3.59
N ARG A 241 26.51 -3.58 2.91
CA ARG A 241 26.81 -4.77 2.10
C ARG A 241 27.12 -6.05 2.91
N THR A 242 27.12 -5.99 4.23
CA THR A 242 27.12 -7.22 5.06
C THR A 242 25.77 -7.93 5.03
N ASP A 243 24.68 -7.23 4.75
CA ASP A 243 23.40 -7.86 4.41
C ASP A 243 23.44 -8.37 2.96
N HIS A 244 23.27 -9.67 2.79
CA HIS A 244 23.38 -10.33 1.48
C HIS A 244 22.33 -9.82 0.49
N ARG A 245 21.08 -9.56 0.94
CA ARG A 245 20.00 -9.05 0.09
C ARG A 245 20.30 -7.65 -0.39
N TYR A 246 20.78 -6.78 0.51
CA TYR A 246 21.24 -5.44 0.14
C TYR A 246 22.39 -5.49 -0.87
N ALA A 247 23.42 -6.30 -0.59
CA ALA A 247 24.59 -6.42 -1.46
C ALA A 247 24.23 -6.92 -2.87
N THR A 248 23.35 -7.93 -2.96
CA THR A 248 22.89 -8.51 -4.23
C THR A 248 22.09 -7.48 -5.04
N ALA A 249 21.08 -6.85 -4.44
CA ALA A 249 20.27 -5.84 -5.12
C ALA A 249 21.11 -4.63 -5.55
N ALA A 250 21.98 -4.09 -4.68
CA ALA A 250 22.84 -2.96 -4.99
C ALA A 250 23.83 -3.28 -6.12
N SER A 251 24.35 -4.51 -6.19
CA SER A 251 25.24 -4.95 -7.27
C SER A 251 24.50 -5.06 -8.61
N ALA A 252 23.31 -5.64 -8.61
CA ALA A 252 22.46 -5.72 -9.79
C ALA A 252 22.12 -4.34 -10.34
N LEU A 253 21.69 -3.39 -9.48
CA LEU A 253 21.38 -2.02 -9.88
C LEU A 253 22.61 -1.29 -10.47
N SER A 254 23.79 -1.51 -9.91
CA SER A 254 25.02 -0.89 -10.44
C SER A 254 25.48 -1.48 -11.77
N THR A 255 25.15 -2.74 -12.04
CA THR A 255 25.53 -3.45 -13.28
C THR A 255 24.57 -3.13 -14.43
N THR A 256 23.26 -3.21 -14.17
CA THR A 256 22.22 -3.06 -15.21
C THR A 256 21.87 -1.59 -15.43
N GLY A 257 21.93 -0.77 -14.38
CA GLY A 257 21.65 0.65 -14.46
C GLY A 257 20.25 0.97 -14.98
N ALA A 258 20.17 2.01 -15.84
CA ALA A 258 18.91 2.46 -16.44
C ALA A 258 18.36 1.51 -17.52
N ALA A 259 19.13 0.49 -17.93
CA ALA A 259 18.71 -0.50 -18.93
C ALA A 259 17.91 -1.67 -18.31
N MET A 260 17.73 -1.69 -16.99
CA MET A 260 16.94 -2.74 -16.32
C MET A 260 15.51 -2.76 -16.84
N ASN A 261 15.08 -3.90 -17.34
CA ASN A 261 13.67 -4.16 -17.67
C ASN A 261 12.96 -4.87 -16.50
N TRP A 262 11.67 -5.14 -16.64
CA TRP A 262 10.90 -5.73 -15.55
C TRP A 262 11.30 -7.20 -15.27
N GLU A 263 11.74 -7.95 -16.29
CA GLU A 263 12.24 -9.31 -16.15
C GLU A 263 13.54 -9.33 -15.32
N ASP A 264 14.46 -8.40 -15.61
CA ASP A 264 15.69 -8.22 -14.84
C ASP A 264 15.36 -7.86 -13.38
N ALA A 265 14.43 -6.92 -13.16
CA ALA A 265 13.98 -6.53 -11.84
C ALA A 265 13.36 -7.71 -11.06
N MET A 266 12.52 -8.51 -11.71
CA MET A 266 11.95 -9.72 -11.12
C MET A 266 13.04 -10.79 -10.86
N GLY A 267 14.07 -10.85 -11.70
CA GLY A 267 15.25 -11.68 -11.48
C GLY A 267 15.99 -11.30 -10.20
N VAL A 268 16.21 -10.01 -9.97
CA VAL A 268 16.80 -9.51 -8.72
C VAL A 268 15.96 -9.90 -7.51
N LEU A 269 14.63 -9.75 -7.59
CA LEU A 269 13.72 -10.15 -6.51
C LEU A 269 13.81 -11.65 -6.22
N ARG A 270 13.94 -12.49 -7.24
CA ARG A 270 14.14 -13.93 -7.08
C ARG A 270 15.47 -14.24 -6.37
N ASP A 271 16.53 -13.53 -6.74
CA ASP A 271 17.87 -13.77 -6.18
C ASP A 271 18.00 -13.34 -4.70
N VAL A 272 17.15 -12.40 -4.25
CA VAL A 272 17.08 -11.95 -2.85
C VAL A 272 15.87 -12.52 -2.08
N ALA A 273 15.10 -13.41 -2.71
CA ALA A 273 13.94 -14.03 -2.05
C ALA A 273 14.37 -14.92 -0.88
N GLN A 274 13.54 -14.94 0.14
CA GLN A 274 13.70 -15.81 1.31
C GLN A 274 12.72 -16.99 1.22
N GLY A 275 12.93 -18.05 1.99
CA GLY A 275 12.07 -19.25 1.97
C GLY A 275 10.59 -18.95 2.29
N HIS A 276 10.29 -17.77 2.83
CA HIS A 276 8.96 -17.30 3.21
C HIS A 276 8.52 -16.03 2.46
N THR A 277 9.12 -15.73 1.31
CA THR A 277 8.64 -14.64 0.42
C THR A 277 7.22 -14.94 -0.06
N ARG A 278 6.28 -14.03 0.23
CA ARG A 278 4.85 -14.18 -0.05
C ARG A 278 4.45 -13.61 -1.40
N TRP A 279 4.92 -12.40 -1.67
CA TRP A 279 4.82 -11.83 -3.01
C TRP A 279 6.09 -11.09 -3.37
N SER A 280 6.33 -11.06 -4.68
CA SER A 280 7.35 -10.24 -5.32
C SER A 280 6.65 -9.34 -6.33
N ALA A 281 6.85 -8.04 -6.24
CA ALA A 281 6.18 -7.07 -7.09
C ALA A 281 7.19 -6.17 -7.80
N VAL A 282 6.97 -5.93 -9.09
CA VAL A 282 7.69 -4.93 -9.89
C VAL A 282 6.70 -3.89 -10.38
N TYR A 283 6.88 -2.65 -9.97
CA TYR A 283 6.10 -1.50 -10.37
C TYR A 283 6.81 -0.76 -11.50
N ASP A 284 6.06 -0.46 -12.55
CA ASP A 284 6.53 0.25 -13.74
C ASP A 284 5.68 1.51 -13.95
N PRO A 285 6.15 2.69 -13.50
CA PRO A 285 5.39 3.94 -13.62
C PRO A 285 5.31 4.48 -15.05
N VAL A 286 6.13 3.98 -15.96
CA VAL A 286 6.07 4.37 -17.39
C VAL A 286 4.97 3.58 -18.09
N ALA A 287 4.91 2.26 -17.85
CA ALA A 287 3.85 1.42 -18.36
C ALA A 287 2.54 1.55 -17.58
N GLY A 288 2.57 2.12 -16.37
CA GLY A 288 1.40 2.17 -15.48
C GLY A 288 0.97 0.79 -15.00
N THR A 289 1.93 -0.12 -14.75
CA THR A 289 1.62 -1.51 -14.40
C THR A 289 2.34 -1.97 -13.13
N VAL A 290 1.76 -2.94 -12.45
CA VAL A 290 2.46 -3.76 -11.46
C VAL A 290 2.42 -5.22 -11.89
N ARG A 291 3.57 -5.89 -11.81
CA ARG A 291 3.72 -7.31 -12.08
C ARG A 291 4.02 -8.03 -10.78
N VAL A 292 3.24 -9.05 -10.47
CA VAL A 292 3.29 -9.74 -9.18
C VAL A 292 3.49 -11.24 -9.39
N VAL A 293 4.42 -11.79 -8.61
CA VAL A 293 4.63 -13.22 -8.42
C VAL A 293 4.19 -13.56 -7.01
N ALA A 294 3.22 -14.46 -6.85
CA ALA A 294 2.75 -14.94 -5.56
C ALA A 294 3.45 -16.26 -5.19
N GLY A 295 3.80 -16.42 -3.89
CA GLY A 295 4.31 -17.68 -3.33
C GLY A 295 5.53 -18.24 -4.07
N GLN A 296 6.40 -17.37 -4.60
CA GLN A 296 7.61 -17.74 -5.33
C GLN A 296 7.35 -18.59 -6.60
N ARG A 297 6.16 -18.47 -7.19
CA ARG A 297 5.83 -19.14 -8.47
C ARG A 297 6.38 -18.34 -9.65
N TRP A 298 7.69 -18.26 -9.77
CA TRP A 298 8.43 -17.39 -10.72
C TRP A 298 8.03 -17.53 -12.19
N ASN A 299 7.38 -18.64 -12.56
CA ASN A 299 6.86 -18.86 -13.91
C ASN A 299 5.43 -18.34 -14.13
N THR A 300 4.81 -17.80 -13.08
CA THR A 300 3.44 -17.26 -13.11
C THR A 300 3.47 -15.80 -12.66
N VAL A 301 3.45 -14.89 -13.65
CA VAL A 301 3.46 -13.45 -13.42
C VAL A 301 2.07 -12.90 -13.69
N HIS A 302 1.46 -12.29 -12.69
CA HIS A 302 0.20 -11.56 -12.82
C HIS A 302 0.48 -10.09 -13.10
N THR A 303 -0.19 -9.51 -14.09
CA THR A 303 -0.05 -8.08 -14.42
C THR A 303 -1.34 -7.35 -14.11
N PHE A 304 -1.22 -6.23 -13.43
CA PHE A 304 -2.31 -5.33 -13.08
C PHE A 304 -2.00 -3.94 -13.62
N GLU A 305 -3.01 -3.26 -14.13
CA GLU A 305 -2.89 -1.91 -14.67
C GLU A 305 -3.35 -0.88 -13.65
N LEU A 306 -2.62 0.21 -13.52
CA LEU A 306 -3.01 1.34 -12.68
C LEU A 306 -4.23 2.06 -13.27
N ALA A 307 -4.25 2.24 -14.60
CA ALA A 307 -5.36 2.84 -15.32
C ALA A 307 -6.42 1.77 -15.62
N GLY A 308 -7.58 1.88 -15.03
CA GLY A 308 -8.67 0.93 -15.22
C GLY A 308 -9.87 1.16 -14.31
N PHE A 309 -10.07 2.41 -13.90
CA PHE A 309 -11.29 2.87 -13.22
C PHE A 309 -12.38 3.20 -14.23
#